data_156fbfd4ee2312a45129b1d7e0dec696
#
_entry.id   156fbfd4ee2312a45129b1d7e0dec696
#
_cell.length_a   1.000
_cell.length_b   1.000
_cell.length_c   1.000
_cell.angle_alpha   90.00
_cell.angle_beta   90.00
_cell.angle_gamma   90.00
#
_symmetry.space_group_name_H-M   'P 1'
#
loop_
_entity.id
_entity.type
_entity.pdbx_description
1 polymer ?
#
loop_
_entity_poly.entity_id
_entity_poly.type
_entity_poly.pdbx_seq_one_letter_code
_entity_poly.pdbx_strand_id
1 'polypeptide(L)'
;MNRLPKVTVITVCRNALPLLRHTVENVLQQTYAPLEYLIIDGASTDGTPAYLSSLQAPLQWWSAPDKGIYDAMNKGVARASGEWVIFMNAGDCFAATDVLQRIFSTPRTADVIYGDVLKAAADGAPVLSRAHPFKNAHRMCFCHQSSLARIECLRATPFDITHPFSADFKFFKLLGH
;
A
#
# COMPACT_ATOMS: atom_id res chain seq x y z
N MET A 1 27.27 -4.54 8.45
CA MET A 1 26.25 -4.67 7.40
C MET A 1 25.06 -3.83 7.82
N ASN A 2 24.60 -2.87 7.00
CA ASN A 2 23.38 -2.12 7.33
C ASN A 2 22.18 -3.08 7.31
N ARG A 3 21.41 -3.12 8.39
CA ARG A 3 20.17 -3.88 8.48
C ARG A 3 19.16 -3.32 7.46
N LEU A 4 18.59 -4.18 6.62
CA LEU A 4 17.48 -3.78 5.75
C LEU A 4 16.24 -3.43 6.61
N PRO A 5 15.53 -2.34 6.32
CA PRO A 5 14.35 -1.97 7.07
C PRO A 5 13.20 -2.96 6.81
N LYS A 6 12.40 -3.27 7.83
CA LYS A 6 11.19 -4.07 7.64
C LYS A 6 10.14 -3.24 6.91
N VAL A 7 9.57 -3.80 5.84
CA VAL A 7 8.49 -3.19 5.06
C VAL A 7 7.18 -3.93 5.36
N THR A 8 6.12 -3.18 5.65
CA THR A 8 4.76 -3.73 5.71
C THR A 8 4.02 -3.35 4.42
N VAL A 9 3.56 -4.36 3.69
CA VAL A 9 2.56 -4.20 2.63
C VAL A 9 1.18 -4.34 3.24
N ILE A 10 0.29 -3.37 3.02
CA ILE A 10 -1.09 -3.41 3.48
C ILE A 10 -2.01 -3.45 2.26
N THR A 11 -2.79 -4.52 2.15
CA THR A 11 -3.88 -4.63 1.18
C THR A 11 -5.20 -4.37 1.88
N VAL A 12 -6.01 -3.46 1.36
CA VAL A 12 -7.40 -3.26 1.78
C VAL A 12 -8.34 -3.77 0.69
N CYS A 13 -9.40 -4.44 1.07
CA CYS A 13 -10.37 -5.01 0.13
C CYS A 13 -11.78 -5.04 0.71
N ARG A 14 -12.78 -4.97 -0.18
CA ARG A 14 -14.18 -5.25 0.14
C ARG A 14 -14.90 -5.73 -1.12
N ASN A 15 -15.42 -6.96 -1.09
CA ASN A 15 -16.13 -7.58 -2.20
C ASN A 15 -15.34 -7.50 -3.53
N ALA A 16 -14.06 -7.85 -3.47
CA ALA A 16 -13.12 -7.71 -4.60
C ALA A 16 -12.25 -8.98 -4.77
N LEU A 17 -12.82 -10.17 -4.52
CA LEU A 17 -12.08 -11.44 -4.49
C LEU A 17 -11.19 -11.68 -5.73
N PRO A 18 -11.67 -11.49 -6.99
CA PRO A 18 -10.80 -11.71 -8.15
C PRO A 18 -9.57 -10.81 -8.17
N LEU A 19 -9.75 -9.53 -7.86
CA LEU A 19 -8.67 -8.54 -7.79
C LEU A 19 -7.71 -8.83 -6.63
N LEU A 20 -8.25 -9.21 -5.47
CA LEU A 20 -7.46 -9.56 -4.30
C LEU A 20 -6.52 -10.75 -4.57
N ARG A 21 -7.02 -11.81 -5.25
CA ARG A 21 -6.18 -12.96 -5.61
C ARG A 21 -4.94 -12.55 -6.37
N HIS A 22 -5.10 -11.69 -7.37
CA HIS A 22 -4.00 -11.20 -8.18
C HIS A 22 -2.99 -10.38 -7.36
N THR A 23 -3.47 -9.49 -6.49
CA THR A 23 -2.60 -8.71 -5.60
C THR A 23 -1.84 -9.61 -4.62
N VAL A 24 -2.52 -10.58 -3.99
CA VAL A 24 -1.88 -11.51 -3.04
C VAL A 24 -0.74 -12.28 -3.70
N GLU A 25 -0.99 -12.88 -4.87
CA GLU A 25 0.03 -13.60 -5.61
C GLU A 25 1.23 -12.72 -5.95
N ASN A 26 0.99 -11.49 -6.40
CA ASN A 26 2.04 -10.54 -6.76
C ASN A 26 2.87 -10.10 -5.55
N VAL A 27 2.24 -9.79 -4.43
CA VAL A 27 2.96 -9.39 -3.20
C VAL A 27 3.81 -10.53 -2.66
N LEU A 28 3.30 -11.77 -2.65
CA LEU A 28 4.03 -12.94 -2.18
C LEU A 28 5.24 -13.31 -3.07
N GLN A 29 5.29 -12.82 -4.31
CA GLN A 29 6.44 -13.01 -5.20
C GLN A 29 7.58 -12.00 -4.96
N GLN A 30 7.41 -11.00 -4.09
CA GLN A 30 8.49 -10.05 -3.79
C GLN A 30 9.67 -10.77 -3.16
N THR A 31 10.87 -10.50 -3.69
CA THR A 31 12.12 -11.10 -3.21
C THR A 31 12.71 -10.40 -1.98
N TYR A 32 12.13 -9.28 -1.58
CA TYR A 32 12.60 -8.47 -0.47
C TYR A 32 12.31 -9.12 0.89
N ALA A 33 13.31 -9.17 1.75
CA ALA A 33 13.18 -9.55 3.15
C ALA A 33 13.97 -8.57 4.02
N PRO A 34 13.41 -8.08 5.15
CA PRO A 34 12.19 -8.55 5.82
C PRO A 34 10.90 -7.87 5.33
N LEU A 35 9.91 -8.66 4.94
CA LEU A 35 8.58 -8.23 4.48
C LEU A 35 7.49 -8.72 5.44
N GLU A 36 6.55 -7.85 5.78
CA GLU A 36 5.31 -8.18 6.46
C GLU A 36 4.14 -7.91 5.52
N TYR A 37 3.19 -8.83 5.43
CA TYR A 37 2.02 -8.66 4.58
C TYR A 37 0.74 -8.74 5.39
N LEU A 38 -0.04 -7.66 5.38
CA LEU A 38 -1.31 -7.51 6.10
C LEU A 38 -2.46 -7.30 5.12
N ILE A 39 -3.59 -7.98 5.34
CA ILE A 39 -4.81 -7.79 4.56
C ILE A 39 -5.93 -7.37 5.51
N ILE A 40 -6.58 -6.26 5.18
CA ILE A 40 -7.72 -5.71 5.92
C ILE A 40 -8.96 -5.82 5.03
N ASP A 41 -9.83 -6.72 5.38
CA ASP A 41 -11.09 -6.98 4.68
C ASP A 41 -12.24 -6.23 5.35
N GLY A 42 -12.97 -5.45 4.57
CA GLY A 42 -14.11 -4.65 5.00
C GLY A 42 -15.41 -5.46 5.17
N ALA A 43 -15.35 -6.66 5.76
CA ALA A 43 -16.46 -7.59 5.93
C ALA A 43 -17.08 -8.01 4.58
N SER A 44 -16.26 -8.52 3.69
CA SER A 44 -16.69 -9.03 2.38
C SER A 44 -17.65 -10.23 2.48
N THR A 45 -18.54 -10.33 1.50
CA THR A 45 -19.54 -11.41 1.38
C THR A 45 -19.39 -12.22 0.09
N ASP A 46 -18.36 -11.94 -0.72
CA ASP A 46 -18.10 -12.54 -2.04
C ASP A 46 -17.16 -13.76 -2.00
N GLY A 47 -16.96 -14.37 -0.81
CA GLY A 47 -16.03 -15.47 -0.62
C GLY A 47 -14.60 -15.06 -0.25
N THR A 48 -14.29 -13.77 -0.12
CA THR A 48 -12.97 -13.26 0.31
C THR A 48 -12.52 -13.89 1.63
N PRO A 49 -13.32 -13.94 2.73
CA PRO A 49 -12.87 -14.56 3.98
C PRO A 49 -12.53 -16.05 3.84
N ALA A 50 -13.31 -16.80 3.05
CA ALA A 50 -13.03 -18.21 2.79
C ALA A 50 -11.71 -18.40 2.03
N TYR A 51 -11.45 -17.56 1.03
CA TYR A 51 -10.18 -17.55 0.31
C TYR A 51 -9.01 -17.25 1.25
N LEU A 52 -9.08 -16.17 2.03
CA LEU A 52 -8.01 -15.78 2.95
C LEU A 52 -7.72 -16.87 4.00
N SER A 53 -8.77 -17.53 4.50
CA SER A 53 -8.63 -18.67 5.45
C SER A 53 -7.97 -19.90 4.82
N SER A 54 -8.05 -20.06 3.50
CA SER A 54 -7.44 -21.21 2.78
C SER A 54 -5.96 -21.00 2.48
N LEU A 55 -5.42 -19.80 2.65
CA LEU A 55 -4.03 -19.49 2.31
C LEU A 55 -3.06 -20.01 3.38
N GLN A 56 -2.09 -20.81 2.95
CA GLN A 56 -0.93 -21.24 3.75
C GLN A 56 0.27 -20.36 3.38
N ALA A 57 0.17 -19.05 3.61
CA ALA A 57 1.16 -18.08 3.20
C ALA A 57 1.58 -17.19 4.38
N PRO A 58 2.77 -16.60 4.38
CA PRO A 58 3.27 -15.75 5.46
C PRO A 58 2.60 -14.36 5.43
N LEU A 59 1.28 -14.33 5.62
CA LEU A 59 0.47 -13.12 5.71
C LEU A 59 -0.48 -13.19 6.91
N GLN A 60 -0.94 -12.04 7.35
CA GLN A 60 -1.96 -11.91 8.38
C GLN A 60 -3.15 -11.16 7.80
N TRP A 61 -4.36 -11.52 8.22
CA TRP A 61 -5.57 -10.85 7.76
C TRP A 61 -6.62 -10.70 8.85
N TRP A 62 -7.45 -9.68 8.70
CA TRP A 62 -8.59 -9.39 9.57
C TRP A 62 -9.78 -8.98 8.70
N SER A 63 -10.97 -9.43 9.09
CA SER A 63 -12.23 -9.07 8.45
C SER A 63 -13.14 -8.42 9.49
N ALA A 64 -13.53 -7.18 9.24
CA ALA A 64 -14.49 -6.44 10.05
C ALA A 64 -15.05 -5.25 9.26
N PRO A 65 -16.30 -4.81 9.55
CA PRO A 65 -16.87 -3.63 8.91
C PRO A 65 -15.94 -2.41 9.06
N ASP A 66 -15.87 -1.60 8.02
CA ASP A 66 -15.13 -0.34 8.00
C ASP A 66 -16.02 0.83 7.56
N LYS A 67 -15.50 2.05 7.74
CA LYS A 67 -16.11 3.32 7.31
C LYS A 67 -15.55 3.81 5.98
N GLY A 68 -14.99 2.91 5.15
CA GLY A 68 -14.38 3.19 3.86
C GLY A 68 -12.89 2.89 3.84
N ILE A 69 -12.28 3.05 2.66
CA ILE A 69 -10.91 2.65 2.35
C ILE A 69 -9.88 3.19 3.35
N TYR A 70 -9.98 4.45 3.75
CA TYR A 70 -9.01 5.07 4.67
C TYR A 70 -9.16 4.58 6.11
N ASP A 71 -10.36 4.19 6.54
CA ASP A 71 -10.55 3.53 7.84
C ASP A 71 -9.88 2.14 7.83
N ALA A 72 -10.04 1.39 6.75
CA ALA A 72 -9.36 0.10 6.58
C ALA A 72 -7.83 0.28 6.53
N MET A 73 -7.30 1.29 5.82
CA MET A 73 -5.88 1.62 5.81
C MET A 73 -5.36 1.97 7.21
N ASN A 74 -6.06 2.82 7.97
CA ASN A 74 -5.70 3.16 9.35
C ASN A 74 -5.69 1.94 10.26
N LYS A 75 -6.65 1.01 10.11
CA LYS A 75 -6.67 -0.26 10.84
C LYS A 75 -5.45 -1.14 10.51
N GLY A 76 -5.00 -1.11 9.25
CA GLY A 76 -3.78 -1.78 8.81
C GLY A 76 -2.53 -1.17 9.45
N VAL A 77 -2.40 0.16 9.42
CA VAL A 77 -1.28 0.90 10.05
C VAL A 77 -1.18 0.61 11.55
N ALA A 78 -2.33 0.52 12.25
CA ALA A 78 -2.35 0.20 13.68
C ALA A 78 -1.76 -1.19 13.99
N ARG A 79 -1.78 -2.13 13.03
CA ARG A 79 -1.27 -3.51 13.16
C ARG A 79 0.13 -3.70 12.59
N ALA A 80 0.56 -2.83 11.69
CA ALA A 80 1.84 -2.92 11.01
C ALA A 80 3.00 -2.82 12.00
N SER A 81 4.05 -3.59 11.77
CA SER A 81 5.27 -3.58 12.57
C SER A 81 6.53 -3.20 11.76
N GLY A 82 6.38 -2.94 10.46
CA GLY A 82 7.45 -2.48 9.59
C GLY A 82 7.83 -1.03 9.86
N GLU A 83 9.05 -0.68 9.49
CA GLU A 83 9.55 0.70 9.53
C GLU A 83 8.95 1.55 8.39
N TRP A 84 8.59 0.87 7.29
CA TRP A 84 7.98 1.45 6.10
C TRP A 84 6.67 0.75 5.79
N VAL A 85 5.73 1.51 5.29
CA VAL A 85 4.42 1.01 4.86
C VAL A 85 4.17 1.39 3.41
N ILE A 86 3.67 0.44 2.63
CA ILE A 86 3.10 0.65 1.30
C ILE A 86 1.69 0.09 1.27
N PHE A 87 0.78 0.82 0.65
CA PHE A 87 -0.58 0.35 0.40
C PHE A 87 -0.66 -0.24 -1.01
N MET A 88 -1.06 -1.50 -1.08
CA MET A 88 -1.27 -2.24 -2.32
C MET A 88 -2.71 -2.75 -2.30
N ASN A 89 -3.66 -1.91 -2.73
CA ASN A 89 -5.09 -2.23 -2.66
C ASN A 89 -5.43 -3.42 -3.57
N ALA A 90 -6.55 -4.07 -3.34
CA ALA A 90 -7.00 -5.15 -4.22
C ALA A 90 -7.11 -4.67 -5.68
N GLY A 91 -6.34 -5.29 -6.56
CA GLY A 91 -6.15 -4.91 -7.97
C GLY A 91 -4.82 -4.22 -8.28
N ASP A 92 -4.12 -3.68 -7.28
CA ASP A 92 -2.79 -3.10 -7.46
C ASP A 92 -1.70 -4.19 -7.41
N CYS A 93 -0.58 -3.94 -8.12
CA CYS A 93 0.54 -4.87 -8.22
C CYS A 93 1.88 -4.14 -8.27
N PHE A 94 2.91 -4.75 -7.70
CA PHE A 94 4.28 -4.38 -8.02
C PHE A 94 4.60 -4.69 -9.48
N ALA A 95 5.29 -3.79 -10.15
CA ALA A 95 5.66 -3.96 -11.56
C ALA A 95 6.72 -5.06 -11.81
N ALA A 96 7.43 -5.49 -10.75
CA ALA A 96 8.42 -6.56 -10.78
C ALA A 96 8.60 -7.18 -9.38
N THR A 97 9.16 -8.38 -9.32
CA THR A 97 9.38 -9.12 -8.06
C THR A 97 10.47 -8.52 -7.17
N ASP A 98 11.31 -7.65 -7.69
CA ASP A 98 12.46 -7.04 -7.00
C ASP A 98 12.28 -5.54 -6.70
N VAL A 99 11.06 -4.99 -6.82
CA VAL A 99 10.81 -3.54 -6.65
C VAL A 99 11.28 -3.07 -5.28
N LEU A 100 10.88 -3.74 -4.20
CA LEU A 100 11.29 -3.37 -2.84
C LEU A 100 12.80 -3.53 -2.64
N GLN A 101 13.40 -4.57 -3.20
CA GLN A 101 14.85 -4.79 -3.14
C GLN A 101 15.61 -3.63 -3.81
N ARG A 102 15.16 -3.15 -4.97
CA ARG A 102 15.75 -1.99 -5.64
C ARG A 102 15.57 -0.70 -4.87
N ILE A 103 14.40 -0.48 -4.25
CA ILE A 103 14.15 0.71 -3.44
C ILE A 103 15.12 0.78 -2.26
N PHE A 104 15.34 -0.33 -1.56
CA PHE A 104 16.19 -0.39 -0.37
C PHE A 104 17.62 -0.90 -0.62
N SER A 105 18.07 -0.91 -1.89
CA SER A 105 19.48 -1.16 -2.22
C SER A 105 20.44 -0.12 -1.63
N THR A 106 19.94 1.07 -1.31
CA THR A 106 20.65 2.15 -0.63
C THR A 106 19.84 2.64 0.57
N PRO A 107 20.50 3.12 1.64
CA PRO A 107 19.80 3.71 2.79
C PRO A 107 18.88 4.86 2.37
N ARG A 108 17.73 4.97 3.03
CA ARG A 108 16.73 6.01 2.79
C ARG A 108 16.58 6.89 4.04
N THR A 109 16.74 8.19 3.86
CA THR A 109 16.63 9.19 4.93
C THR A 109 15.32 10.00 4.88
N ALA A 110 14.61 9.96 3.75
CA ALA A 110 13.32 10.62 3.59
C ALA A 110 12.22 9.93 4.42
N ASP A 111 11.15 10.66 4.72
CA ASP A 111 9.95 10.12 5.39
C ASP A 111 8.98 9.48 4.40
N VAL A 112 9.03 9.90 3.14
CA VAL A 112 8.24 9.34 2.03
C VAL A 112 9.14 9.06 0.84
N ILE A 113 8.97 7.89 0.25
CA ILE A 113 9.56 7.49 -1.03
C ILE A 113 8.43 7.30 -2.00
N TYR A 114 8.53 7.84 -3.20
CA TYR A 114 7.53 7.64 -4.25
C TYR A 114 8.18 7.49 -5.61
N GLY A 115 7.46 6.91 -6.54
CA GLY A 115 7.95 6.65 -7.88
C GLY A 115 6.85 6.68 -8.94
N ASP A 116 7.24 6.31 -10.14
CA ASP A 116 6.34 6.16 -11.28
C ASP A 116 5.35 5.01 -11.07
N VAL A 117 4.25 5.02 -11.79
CA VAL A 117 3.25 3.96 -11.80
C VAL A 117 2.84 3.61 -13.23
N LEU A 118 2.65 2.33 -13.49
CA LEU A 118 1.99 1.86 -14.70
C LEU A 118 0.48 1.80 -14.46
N LYS A 119 -0.30 2.49 -15.27
CA LYS A 119 -1.76 2.47 -15.24
C LYS A 119 -2.27 1.71 -16.45
N ALA A 120 -3.30 0.89 -16.27
CA ALA A 120 -4.01 0.29 -17.38
C ALA A 120 -4.75 1.39 -18.17
N ALA A 121 -4.55 1.45 -19.49
CA ALA A 121 -5.37 2.27 -20.38
C ALA A 121 -6.68 1.55 -20.72
N ALA A 122 -7.60 2.24 -21.39
CA ALA A 122 -8.88 1.66 -21.79
C ALA A 122 -8.76 0.42 -22.70
N ASP A 123 -7.69 0.34 -23.48
CA ASP A 123 -7.32 -0.80 -24.33
C ASP A 123 -6.52 -1.90 -23.61
N GLY A 124 -6.30 -1.73 -22.31
CA GLY A 124 -5.51 -2.65 -21.47
C GLY A 124 -3.99 -2.46 -21.56
N ALA A 125 -3.48 -1.60 -22.44
CA ALA A 125 -2.05 -1.35 -22.53
C ALA A 125 -1.54 -0.57 -21.29
N PRO A 126 -0.33 -0.89 -20.77
CA PRO A 126 0.21 -0.15 -19.64
C PRO A 126 0.69 1.25 -20.08
N VAL A 127 0.25 2.29 -19.39
CA VAL A 127 0.69 3.67 -19.58
C VAL A 127 1.50 4.12 -18.39
N LEU A 128 2.73 4.60 -18.65
CA LEU A 128 3.60 5.14 -17.62
C LEU A 128 3.11 6.51 -17.17
N SER A 129 2.70 6.60 -15.91
CA SER A 129 2.40 7.85 -15.22
C SER A 129 3.61 8.24 -14.36
N ARG A 130 4.33 9.28 -14.77
CA ARG A 130 5.54 9.71 -14.07
C ARG A 130 5.21 10.48 -12.80
N ALA A 131 5.97 10.21 -11.76
CA ALA A 131 6.00 11.03 -10.56
C ALA A 131 6.78 12.33 -10.83
N HIS A 132 6.37 13.40 -10.18
CA HIS A 132 7.02 14.69 -10.22
C HIS A 132 7.50 15.11 -8.84
N PRO A 133 8.55 15.94 -8.72
CA PRO A 133 8.97 16.48 -7.44
C PRO A 133 7.81 17.16 -6.70
N PHE A 134 7.68 16.89 -5.42
CA PHE A 134 6.66 17.50 -4.56
C PHE A 134 7.01 18.98 -4.32
N LYS A 135 6.62 19.84 -5.27
CA LYS A 135 6.80 21.29 -5.22
C LYS A 135 5.42 21.93 -5.23
N ASN A 136 5.04 22.65 -4.16
CA ASN A 136 3.79 23.39 -4.05
C ASN A 136 2.54 22.53 -4.28
N ALA A 137 2.08 21.87 -3.24
CA ALA A 137 1.04 20.86 -3.23
C ALA A 137 -0.38 21.38 -3.46
N HIS A 138 -0.67 21.85 -4.67
CA HIS A 138 -2.08 22.06 -5.11
C HIS A 138 -2.67 20.80 -5.76
N ARG A 139 -1.86 19.78 -6.08
CA ARG A 139 -2.28 18.48 -6.64
C ARG A 139 -1.28 17.40 -6.28
N MET A 140 -1.74 16.14 -6.29
CA MET A 140 -0.85 14.97 -6.14
C MET A 140 0.18 14.96 -7.27
N CYS A 141 1.44 14.84 -6.89
CA CYS A 141 2.58 14.77 -7.81
C CYS A 141 2.98 13.33 -8.14
N PHE A 142 2.37 12.36 -7.49
CA PHE A 142 2.58 10.92 -7.66
C PHE A 142 1.29 10.16 -7.32
N CYS A 143 1.23 8.88 -7.65
CA CYS A 143 0.15 8.00 -7.23
C CYS A 143 0.43 7.44 -5.84
N HIS A 144 -0.54 7.46 -4.91
CA HIS A 144 -0.29 6.98 -3.56
C HIS A 144 0.09 5.50 -3.52
N GLN A 145 -0.39 4.69 -4.46
CA GLN A 145 -0.03 3.27 -4.59
C GLN A 145 1.45 3.04 -4.93
N SER A 146 2.14 4.05 -5.49
CA SER A 146 3.59 4.00 -5.75
C SER A 146 4.41 4.70 -4.67
N SER A 147 3.87 4.84 -3.47
CA SER A 147 4.55 5.51 -2.36
C SER A 147 4.70 4.61 -1.13
N LEU A 148 5.85 4.75 -0.48
CA LEU A 148 6.12 4.21 0.85
C LEU A 148 6.25 5.37 1.82
N ALA A 149 5.65 5.25 3.00
CA ALA A 149 5.79 6.22 4.07
C ALA A 149 6.35 5.56 5.33
N ARG A 150 7.09 6.32 6.12
CA ARG A 150 7.50 5.90 7.46
C ARG A 150 6.26 5.62 8.30
N ILE A 151 6.25 4.51 9.02
CA ILE A 151 5.13 4.14 9.87
C ILE A 151 4.85 5.20 10.95
N GLU A 152 5.89 5.86 11.44
CA GLU A 152 5.79 6.93 12.42
C GLU A 152 4.96 8.11 11.89
N CYS A 153 5.16 8.50 10.62
CA CYS A 153 4.37 9.54 9.97
C CYS A 153 2.89 9.17 9.85
N LEU A 154 2.62 7.92 9.44
CA LEU A 154 1.24 7.41 9.33
C LEU A 154 0.53 7.31 10.69
N ARG A 155 1.27 7.02 11.75
CA ARG A 155 0.74 6.98 13.12
C ARG A 155 0.52 8.36 13.72
N ALA A 156 1.44 9.29 13.44
CA ALA A 156 1.32 10.68 13.89
C ALA A 156 0.21 11.44 13.16
N THR A 157 -0.02 11.09 11.88
CA THR A 157 -1.01 11.75 11.02
C THR A 157 -1.84 10.67 10.30
N PRO A 158 -2.81 10.03 10.98
CA PRO A 158 -3.70 9.05 10.35
C PRO A 158 -4.51 9.68 9.21
N PHE A 159 -4.91 8.85 8.25
CA PHE A 159 -5.83 9.31 7.20
C PHE A 159 -7.14 9.83 7.79
N ASP A 160 -7.55 10.99 7.36
CA ASP A 160 -8.79 11.62 7.79
C ASP A 160 -9.99 10.96 7.09
N ILE A 161 -10.72 10.14 7.82
CA ILE A 161 -11.87 9.39 7.30
C ILE A 161 -13.07 10.26 6.91
N THR A 162 -13.07 11.55 7.25
CA THR A 162 -14.08 12.51 6.80
C THR A 162 -13.87 12.96 5.35
N HIS A 163 -12.70 12.63 4.75
CA HIS A 163 -12.34 12.91 3.37
C HIS A 163 -12.28 11.61 2.53
N PRO A 164 -13.41 11.08 2.06
CA PRO A 164 -13.48 9.73 1.50
C PRO A 164 -12.69 9.54 0.18
N PHE A 165 -12.30 10.62 -0.50
CA PHE A 165 -11.62 10.55 -1.80
C PHE A 165 -10.22 11.20 -1.84
N SER A 166 -9.76 11.84 -0.76
CA SER A 166 -8.54 12.66 -0.80
C SER A 166 -7.77 12.70 0.53
N ALA A 167 -8.01 11.75 1.43
CA ALA A 167 -7.29 11.73 2.71
C ALA A 167 -5.79 11.44 2.53
N ASP A 168 -5.41 10.68 1.50
CA ASP A 168 -4.02 10.47 1.08
C ASP A 168 -3.35 11.78 0.64
N PHE A 169 -4.03 12.61 -0.16
CA PHE A 169 -3.52 13.92 -0.55
C PHE A 169 -3.31 14.82 0.67
N LYS A 170 -4.29 14.86 1.58
CA LYS A 170 -4.17 15.61 2.83
C LYS A 170 -2.97 15.15 3.66
N PHE A 171 -2.78 13.84 3.81
CA PHE A 171 -1.65 13.24 4.51
C PHE A 171 -0.31 13.70 3.91
N PHE A 172 -0.10 13.50 2.61
CA PHE A 172 1.16 13.87 1.96
C PHE A 172 1.41 15.38 1.97
N LYS A 173 0.35 16.19 1.88
CA LYS A 173 0.46 17.65 1.98
C LYS A 173 0.96 18.08 3.36
N LEU A 174 0.53 17.44 4.42
CA LEU A 174 0.97 17.75 5.79
C LEU A 174 2.43 17.34 6.05
N LEU A 175 2.94 16.32 5.35
CA LEU A 175 4.34 15.90 5.47
C LEU A 175 5.30 16.73 4.61
N GLY A 176 4.81 17.44 3.60
CA GLY A 176 5.63 18.19 2.65
C GLY A 176 6.01 19.61 3.09
N HIS A 177 5.75 19.97 4.35
CA HIS A 177 6.05 21.29 4.95
C HIS A 177 7.27 21.26 5.84
#